data_e880dd716be6bc06ffab380f6addd544
#
_entry.id   e880dd716be6bc06ffab380f6addd544
#
_cell.length_a   1.000
_cell.length_b   1.000
_cell.length_c   1.000
_cell.angle_alpha   90.00
_cell.angle_beta   90.00
_cell.angle_gamma   90.00
#
_symmetry.space_group_name_H-M   'P 1'
#
loop_
_entity.id
_entity.type
_entity.pdbx_description
1 polymer ?
#
loop_
_entity_poly.entity_id
_entity_poly.type
_entity_poly.pdbx_seq_one_letter_code
_entity_poly.pdbx_strand_id
1 'polypeptide(L)'
;MLQAPIEGYEDAIVVPPINANNFELKQTLSNLNQSNQFTGRQDPHNHLRFFNKVTSTFRHPEVPNTMIKLLLFPFSLEGEARIWLDKEPPRSILTWEGLVSKFINQFFPPSKTTYLRNEITNFVQKPNETFNEAWERFKDLLRQCPHHGFSELHQLDTFY
;
A
#
# COMPACT_ATOMS: atom_id res chain seq x y z
N MET A 1 14.54 30.13 -0.38
CA MET A 1 14.24 30.39 1.02
C MET A 1 13.11 29.45 1.47
N LEU A 2 13.41 28.65 2.44
CA LEU A 2 12.40 27.76 3.01
C LEU A 2 11.41 28.62 3.80
N GLN A 3 10.15 28.57 3.40
CA GLN A 3 9.11 29.20 4.21
C GLN A 3 9.03 28.47 5.56
N ALA A 4 8.95 29.23 6.64
CA ALA A 4 8.65 28.65 7.93
C ALA A 4 7.32 27.89 7.83
N PRO A 5 7.22 26.68 8.38
CA PRO A 5 5.96 25.97 8.38
C PRO A 5 4.89 26.81 9.07
N ILE A 6 3.70 26.79 8.52
CA ILE A 6 2.55 27.43 9.14
C ILE A 6 2.37 26.83 10.53
N GLU A 7 2.23 27.66 11.52
CA GLU A 7 2.10 27.25 12.91
C GLU A 7 1.02 26.16 13.05
N GLY A 8 1.38 25.00 13.60
CA GLY A 8 0.50 23.84 13.73
C GLY A 8 0.49 22.88 12.54
N TYR A 9 1.25 23.16 11.49
CA TYR A 9 1.33 22.34 10.29
C TYR A 9 2.72 21.73 10.16
N GLU A 10 2.91 20.57 10.75
CA GLU A 10 4.11 19.76 10.52
C GLU A 10 3.72 18.45 9.86
N ASP A 11 4.50 18.03 8.89
CA ASP A 11 4.27 16.73 8.23
C ASP A 11 4.45 15.57 9.20
N ALA A 12 3.63 14.56 9.07
CA ALA A 12 3.74 13.33 9.85
C ALA A 12 5.05 12.60 9.57
N ILE A 13 5.51 12.65 8.33
CA ILE A 13 6.72 11.95 7.89
C ILE A 13 7.94 12.84 8.12
N VAL A 14 8.94 12.28 8.81
CA VAL A 14 10.22 12.94 9.04
C VAL A 14 11.24 12.43 8.04
N VAL A 15 11.68 13.29 7.14
CA VAL A 15 12.71 12.98 6.15
C VAL A 15 13.84 14.00 6.28
N PRO A 16 15.11 13.57 6.30
CA PRO A 16 16.21 14.50 6.25
C PRO A 16 16.18 15.33 4.96
N PRO A 17 16.66 16.57 4.98
CA PRO A 17 16.71 17.36 3.75
C PRO A 17 17.58 16.65 2.71
N ILE A 18 16.99 16.36 1.57
CA ILE A 18 17.68 15.77 0.43
C ILE A 18 17.80 16.87 -0.61
N ASN A 19 19.00 17.09 -1.10
CA ASN A 19 19.19 17.96 -2.23
C ASN A 19 18.74 17.23 -3.51
N ALA A 20 17.44 17.25 -3.75
CA ALA A 20 16.78 16.42 -4.76
C ALA A 20 16.66 17.15 -6.10
N ASN A 21 17.71 17.81 -6.52
CA ASN A 21 17.67 18.58 -7.75
C ASN A 21 18.19 17.73 -8.92
N ASN A 22 17.59 16.53 -9.11
CA ASN A 22 18.02 15.72 -10.21
C ASN A 22 16.83 15.25 -11.07
N PHE A 23 17.15 14.93 -12.31
CA PHE A 23 16.24 14.45 -13.33
C PHE A 23 15.51 13.16 -12.91
N GLU A 24 16.22 12.26 -12.23
CA GLU A 24 15.68 10.97 -11.79
C GLU A 24 14.54 11.14 -10.81
N LEU A 25 14.66 12.08 -9.86
CA LEU A 25 13.58 12.38 -8.92
C LEU A 25 12.33 12.90 -9.64
N LYS A 26 12.53 13.82 -10.58
CA LYS A 26 11.42 14.37 -11.39
C LYS A 26 10.75 13.28 -12.21
N GLN A 27 11.53 12.37 -12.80
CA GLN A 27 11.01 11.25 -13.56
C GLN A 27 10.21 10.29 -12.68
N THR A 28 10.72 9.98 -11.49
CA THR A 28 10.03 9.12 -10.53
C THR A 28 8.71 9.75 -10.07
N LEU A 29 8.70 11.03 -9.76
CA LEU A 29 7.46 11.76 -9.42
C LEU A 29 6.46 11.75 -10.57
N SER A 30 6.93 11.95 -11.80
CA SER A 30 6.08 11.88 -12.99
C SER A 30 5.45 10.49 -13.14
N ASN A 31 6.23 9.44 -12.96
CA ASN A 31 5.74 8.06 -13.02
C ASN A 31 4.69 7.79 -11.95
N LEU A 32 4.89 8.27 -10.73
CA LEU A 32 3.91 8.13 -9.65
C LEU A 32 2.62 8.88 -9.94
N ASN A 33 2.71 10.07 -10.52
CA ASN A 33 1.54 10.88 -10.86
C ASN A 33 0.76 10.33 -12.06
N GLN A 34 1.42 9.71 -13.01
CA GLN A 34 0.79 9.12 -14.19
C GLN A 34 0.19 7.75 -13.92
N SER A 35 0.63 7.10 -12.87
CA SER A 35 0.17 5.78 -12.48
C SER A 35 -1.06 5.89 -11.60
N ASN A 36 -1.77 4.78 -11.46
CA ASN A 36 -2.92 4.71 -10.57
C ASN A 36 -2.50 5.03 -9.13
N GLN A 37 -2.87 6.21 -8.66
CA GLN A 37 -2.64 6.58 -7.28
C GLN A 37 -3.57 5.79 -6.35
N PHE A 38 -3.13 5.58 -5.13
CA PHE A 38 -3.92 4.86 -4.14
C PHE A 38 -4.90 5.82 -3.46
N THR A 39 -6.18 5.48 -3.55
CA THR A 39 -7.27 6.31 -2.98
C THR A 39 -7.82 5.76 -1.67
N GLY A 40 -7.48 4.54 -1.31
CA GLY A 40 -8.02 3.83 -0.16
C GLY A 40 -8.92 2.65 -0.54
N ARG A 41 -9.26 2.51 -1.81
CA ARG A 41 -10.18 1.47 -2.30
C ARG A 41 -9.47 0.29 -2.93
N GLN A 42 -8.24 0.49 -3.39
CA GLN A 42 -7.43 -0.54 -4.02
C GLN A 42 -6.80 -1.44 -2.96
N ASP A 43 -6.15 -2.52 -3.41
CA ASP A 43 -5.36 -3.37 -2.53
C ASP A 43 -4.08 -2.64 -2.10
N PRO A 44 -3.91 -2.35 -0.80
CA PRO A 44 -2.73 -1.63 -0.32
C PRO A 44 -1.43 -2.41 -0.53
N HIS A 45 -1.47 -3.74 -0.50
CA HIS A 45 -0.27 -4.55 -0.76
C HIS A 45 0.19 -4.43 -2.21
N ASN A 46 -0.74 -4.41 -3.15
CA ASN A 46 -0.43 -4.20 -4.57
C ASN A 46 0.12 -2.80 -4.80
N HIS A 47 -0.42 -1.81 -4.10
CA HIS A 47 0.09 -0.44 -4.19
C HIS A 47 1.55 -0.37 -3.70
N LEU A 48 1.87 -1.02 -2.59
CA LEU A 48 3.24 -1.07 -2.08
C LEU A 48 4.19 -1.77 -3.05
N ARG A 49 3.76 -2.87 -3.68
CA ARG A 49 4.58 -3.53 -4.71
C ARG A 49 4.87 -2.60 -5.88
N PHE A 50 3.86 -1.93 -6.37
CA PHE A 50 4.00 -0.97 -7.46
C PHE A 50 4.93 0.16 -7.05
N PHE A 51 4.72 0.76 -5.88
CA PHE A 51 5.55 1.84 -5.36
C PHE A 51 7.01 1.40 -5.21
N ASN A 52 7.24 0.23 -4.64
CA ASN A 52 8.59 -0.32 -4.51
C ASN A 52 9.26 -0.53 -5.88
N LYS A 53 8.52 -0.99 -6.86
CA LYS A 53 9.03 -1.16 -8.23
C LYS A 53 9.42 0.16 -8.85
N VAL A 54 8.58 1.17 -8.74
CA VAL A 54 8.86 2.51 -9.28
C VAL A 54 10.06 3.14 -8.60
N THR A 55 10.13 3.09 -7.27
CA THR A 55 11.21 3.70 -6.51
C THR A 55 12.52 2.93 -6.57
N SER A 56 12.50 1.65 -6.93
CA SER A 56 13.71 0.85 -7.08
C SER A 56 14.60 1.32 -8.22
N THR A 57 14.04 2.06 -9.18
CA THR A 57 14.80 2.63 -10.29
C THR A 57 15.53 3.91 -9.91
N PHE A 58 15.12 4.54 -8.81
CA PHE A 58 15.76 5.74 -8.31
C PHE A 58 16.90 5.38 -7.37
N ARG A 59 18.09 5.90 -7.64
CA ARG A 59 19.27 5.68 -6.80
C ARG A 59 19.98 7.00 -6.56
N HIS A 60 20.30 7.24 -5.29
CA HIS A 60 21.10 8.37 -4.87
C HIS A 60 22.24 7.85 -4.02
N PRO A 61 23.52 8.14 -4.36
CA PRO A 61 24.67 7.51 -3.71
C PRO A 61 24.79 7.81 -2.21
N GLU A 62 24.23 8.92 -1.75
CA GLU A 62 24.36 9.38 -0.36
C GLU A 62 23.09 9.18 0.46
N VAL A 63 22.01 8.67 -0.14
CA VAL A 63 20.71 8.57 0.52
C VAL A 63 20.21 7.13 0.47
N PRO A 64 19.89 6.52 1.63
CA PRO A 64 19.28 5.20 1.65
C PRO A 64 17.95 5.17 0.88
N ASN A 65 17.67 4.06 0.22
CA ASN A 65 16.45 3.87 -0.55
C ASN A 65 15.20 4.03 0.31
N THR A 66 15.24 3.63 1.58
CA THR A 66 14.13 3.78 2.53
C THR A 66 13.77 5.25 2.79
N MET A 67 14.75 6.14 2.78
CA MET A 67 14.51 7.58 2.93
C MET A 67 13.86 8.16 1.68
N ILE A 68 14.27 7.70 0.51
CA ILE A 68 13.66 8.09 -0.76
C ILE A 68 12.19 7.65 -0.79
N LYS A 69 11.90 6.44 -0.34
CA LYS A 69 10.53 5.94 -0.24
C LYS A 69 9.67 6.79 0.68
N LEU A 70 10.19 7.18 1.85
CA LEU A 70 9.48 8.08 2.76
C LEU A 70 9.16 9.42 2.10
N LEU A 71 10.13 9.98 1.38
CA LEU A 71 9.96 11.26 0.69
C LEU A 71 8.89 11.18 -0.40
N LEU A 72 8.85 10.12 -1.17
CA LEU A 72 8.02 10.00 -2.36
C LEU A 72 6.63 9.39 -2.09
N PHE A 73 6.46 8.65 -1.01
CA PHE A 73 5.21 7.92 -0.76
C PHE A 73 3.96 8.82 -0.75
N PRO A 74 3.97 10.02 -0.15
CA PRO A 74 2.79 10.89 -0.17
C PRO A 74 2.29 11.24 -1.57
N PHE A 75 3.19 11.30 -2.54
CA PHE A 75 2.84 11.60 -3.94
C PHE A 75 2.14 10.44 -4.65
N SER A 76 2.17 9.25 -4.07
CA SER A 76 1.46 8.07 -4.58
C SER A 76 0.05 7.94 -4.04
N LEU A 77 -0.36 8.82 -3.13
CA LEU A 77 -1.66 8.81 -2.48
C LEU A 77 -2.56 9.93 -3.00
N GLU A 78 -3.84 9.65 -3.07
CA GLU A 78 -4.87 10.57 -3.52
C GLU A 78 -6.14 10.38 -2.69
N GLY A 79 -7.01 11.39 -2.65
CA GLY A 79 -8.30 11.29 -2.01
C GLY A 79 -8.23 10.91 -0.54
N GLU A 80 -9.01 9.94 -0.13
CA GLU A 80 -9.12 9.51 1.27
C GLU A 80 -7.78 9.05 1.86
N ALA A 81 -6.95 8.38 1.06
CA ALA A 81 -5.64 7.94 1.51
C ALA A 81 -4.72 9.13 1.82
N ARG A 82 -4.75 10.15 0.99
CA ARG A 82 -3.99 11.37 1.25
C ARG A 82 -4.51 12.10 2.48
N ILE A 83 -5.81 12.20 2.64
CA ILE A 83 -6.45 12.81 3.82
C ILE A 83 -6.04 12.04 5.09
N TRP A 84 -6.02 10.71 5.03
CA TRP A 84 -5.56 9.90 6.15
C TRP A 84 -4.14 10.26 6.57
N LEU A 85 -3.22 10.35 5.62
CA LEU A 85 -1.82 10.69 5.92
C LEU A 85 -1.71 12.10 6.50
N ASP A 86 -2.45 13.05 5.95
CA ASP A 86 -2.45 14.44 6.42
C ASP A 86 -2.99 14.59 7.85
N LYS A 87 -3.82 13.65 8.29
CA LYS A 87 -4.37 13.63 9.65
C LYS A 87 -3.49 12.92 10.68
N GLU A 88 -2.45 12.22 10.24
CA GLU A 88 -1.52 11.59 11.18
C GLU A 88 -0.80 12.66 12.00
N PRO A 89 -0.50 12.37 13.29
CA PRO A 89 0.17 13.37 14.15
C PRO A 89 1.47 13.85 13.53
N PRO A 90 1.80 15.14 13.68
CA PRO A 90 3.06 15.67 13.17
C PRO A 90 4.26 14.89 13.69
N ARG A 91 5.21 14.57 12.80
CA ARG A 91 6.47 13.89 13.11
C ARG A 91 6.29 12.51 13.73
N SER A 92 5.16 11.86 13.50
CA SER A 92 4.87 10.53 14.07
C SER A 92 5.46 9.38 13.27
N ILE A 93 5.86 9.61 12.03
CA ILE A 93 6.37 8.58 11.12
C ILE A 93 7.85 8.85 10.87
N LEU A 94 8.71 8.02 11.44
CA LEU A 94 10.16 8.20 11.41
C LEU A 94 10.86 7.24 10.47
N THR A 95 10.25 6.10 10.15
CA THR A 95 10.87 5.04 9.35
C THR A 95 9.92 4.57 8.25
N TRP A 96 10.50 4.01 7.19
CA TRP A 96 9.72 3.39 6.12
C TRP A 96 8.87 2.24 6.65
N GLU A 97 9.44 1.39 7.49
CA GLU A 97 8.74 0.26 8.10
C GLU A 97 7.56 0.73 8.95
N GLY A 98 7.72 1.83 9.69
CA GLY A 98 6.64 2.45 10.46
C GLY A 98 5.52 2.96 9.57
N LEU A 99 5.85 3.59 8.45
CA LEU A 99 4.87 4.05 7.47
C LEU A 99 4.09 2.89 6.87
N VAL A 100 4.80 1.84 6.43
CA VAL A 100 4.17 0.65 5.85
C VAL A 100 3.21 0.01 6.85
N SER A 101 3.62 -0.13 8.10
CA SER A 101 2.78 -0.71 9.15
C SER A 101 1.50 0.11 9.35
N LYS A 102 1.61 1.42 9.47
CA LYS A 102 0.45 2.31 9.62
C LYS A 102 -0.48 2.25 8.41
N PHE A 103 0.08 2.26 7.21
CA PHE A 103 -0.65 2.20 5.96
C PHE A 103 -1.45 0.91 5.83
N ILE A 104 -0.81 -0.23 6.05
CA ILE A 104 -1.47 -1.54 5.97
C ILE A 104 -2.54 -1.67 7.06
N ASN A 105 -2.26 -1.25 8.29
CA ASN A 105 -3.24 -1.31 9.37
C ASN A 105 -4.46 -0.43 9.10
N GLN A 106 -4.28 0.66 8.37
CA GLN A 106 -5.39 1.55 8.02
C GLN A 106 -6.26 0.97 6.91
N PHE A 107 -5.66 0.47 5.84
CA PHE A 107 -6.38 0.08 4.63
C PHE A 107 -6.59 -1.43 4.51
N PHE A 108 -5.89 -2.22 5.30
CA PHE A 108 -6.09 -3.65 5.40
C PHE A 108 -5.96 -4.10 6.86
N PRO A 109 -6.90 -3.72 7.72
CA PRO A 109 -6.81 -4.03 9.14
C PRO A 109 -6.95 -5.53 9.42
N PRO A 110 -6.48 -6.02 10.59
CA PRO A 110 -6.59 -7.44 10.96
C PRO A 110 -8.03 -7.99 10.90
N SER A 111 -9.04 -7.17 11.18
CA SER A 111 -10.44 -7.56 11.06
C SER A 111 -10.82 -7.94 9.63
N LYS A 112 -10.30 -7.23 8.63
CA LYS A 112 -10.51 -7.55 7.22
C LYS A 112 -9.84 -8.86 6.84
N THR A 113 -8.62 -9.10 7.33
CA THR A 113 -7.91 -10.36 7.13
C THR A 113 -8.71 -11.54 7.72
N THR A 114 -9.20 -11.40 8.94
CA THR A 114 -10.02 -12.41 9.61
C THR A 114 -11.30 -12.68 8.82
N TYR A 115 -11.98 -11.64 8.39
CA TYR A 115 -13.19 -11.77 7.57
C TYR A 115 -12.93 -12.55 6.28
N LEU A 116 -11.90 -12.17 5.53
CA LEU A 116 -11.55 -12.84 4.28
C LEU A 116 -11.13 -14.29 4.49
N ARG A 117 -10.37 -14.58 5.55
CA ARG A 117 -10.01 -15.95 5.89
C ARG A 117 -11.25 -16.80 6.20
N ASN A 118 -12.22 -16.26 6.92
CA ASN A 118 -13.48 -16.94 7.21
C ASN A 118 -14.27 -17.18 5.93
N GLU A 119 -14.33 -16.21 5.03
CA GLU A 119 -14.97 -16.37 3.73
C GLU A 119 -14.32 -17.48 2.89
N ILE A 120 -13.01 -17.57 2.92
CA ILE A 120 -12.25 -18.62 2.23
C ILE A 120 -12.53 -19.98 2.87
N THR A 121 -12.46 -20.08 4.20
CA THR A 121 -12.64 -21.34 4.92
C THR A 121 -14.06 -21.89 4.77
N ASN A 122 -15.07 -21.01 4.77
CA ASN A 122 -16.48 -21.38 4.68
C ASN A 122 -17.03 -21.22 3.26
N PHE A 123 -16.16 -21.27 2.26
CA PHE A 123 -16.57 -21.07 0.87
C PHE A 123 -17.53 -22.16 0.41
N VAL A 124 -18.65 -21.77 -0.18
CA VAL A 124 -19.67 -22.66 -0.72
C VAL A 124 -20.11 -22.15 -2.08
N GLN A 125 -20.31 -23.08 -3.03
CA GLN A 125 -20.89 -22.76 -4.32
C GLN A 125 -22.32 -22.26 -4.14
N LYS A 126 -22.66 -21.17 -4.82
CA LYS A 126 -24.01 -20.59 -4.75
C LYS A 126 -24.98 -21.38 -5.62
N PRO A 127 -26.29 -21.36 -5.28
CA PRO A 127 -27.33 -21.86 -6.19
C PRO A 127 -27.22 -21.16 -7.55
N ASN A 128 -27.38 -21.90 -8.63
CA ASN A 128 -27.27 -21.38 -10.01
C ASN A 128 -25.88 -20.92 -10.45
N GLU A 129 -24.86 -21.14 -9.64
CA GLU A 129 -23.47 -20.84 -9.98
C GLU A 129 -22.83 -22.07 -10.62
N THR A 130 -22.11 -21.91 -11.73
CA THR A 130 -21.35 -22.98 -12.33
C THR A 130 -20.07 -23.24 -11.52
N PHE A 131 -19.46 -24.41 -11.71
CA PHE A 131 -18.17 -24.72 -11.08
C PHE A 131 -17.10 -23.70 -11.45
N ASN A 132 -17.02 -23.30 -12.72
CA ASN A 132 -16.02 -22.32 -13.17
C ASN A 132 -16.24 -20.94 -12.53
N GLU A 133 -17.48 -20.51 -12.39
CA GLU A 133 -17.82 -19.24 -11.73
C GLU A 133 -17.43 -19.29 -10.24
N ALA A 134 -17.75 -20.40 -9.57
CA ALA A 134 -17.39 -20.59 -8.17
C ALA A 134 -15.85 -20.60 -8.01
N TRP A 135 -15.13 -21.29 -8.90
CA TRP A 135 -13.67 -21.37 -8.86
C TRP A 135 -13.04 -19.99 -9.06
N GLU A 136 -13.52 -19.18 -10.00
CA GLU A 136 -13.02 -17.81 -10.20
C GLU A 136 -13.29 -16.92 -8.99
N ARG A 137 -14.47 -17.02 -8.39
CA ARG A 137 -14.82 -16.28 -7.18
C ARG A 137 -13.93 -16.67 -6.00
N PHE A 138 -13.64 -17.97 -5.85
CA PHE A 138 -12.73 -18.47 -4.82
C PHE A 138 -11.30 -17.95 -5.00
N LYS A 139 -10.78 -17.98 -6.23
CA LYS A 139 -9.47 -17.43 -6.53
C LYS A 139 -9.39 -15.93 -6.25
N ASP A 140 -10.47 -15.19 -6.52
CA ASP A 140 -10.52 -13.75 -6.19
C ASP A 140 -10.41 -13.50 -4.69
N LEU A 141 -11.07 -14.31 -3.86
CA LEU A 141 -10.93 -14.22 -2.41
C LEU A 141 -9.47 -14.46 -1.97
N LEU A 142 -8.80 -15.44 -2.56
CA LEU A 142 -7.39 -15.70 -2.26
C LEU A 142 -6.49 -14.53 -2.63
N ARG A 143 -6.75 -13.87 -3.75
CA ARG A 143 -6.00 -12.68 -4.16
C ARG A 143 -6.21 -11.50 -3.23
N GLN A 144 -7.42 -11.34 -2.70
CA GLN A 144 -7.75 -10.24 -1.79
C GLN A 144 -7.15 -10.41 -0.40
N CYS A 145 -6.78 -11.64 -0.02
CA CYS A 145 -6.21 -11.95 1.29
C CYS A 145 -4.74 -12.37 1.17
N PRO A 146 -3.79 -11.42 1.06
CA PRO A 146 -2.37 -11.73 1.01
C PRO A 146 -1.98 -12.48 2.28
N HIS A 147 -1.06 -13.42 2.13
CA HIS A 147 -0.58 -14.24 3.26
C HIS A 147 -1.70 -14.97 4.00
N HIS A 148 -2.68 -15.51 3.24
CA HIS A 148 -3.80 -16.24 3.83
C HIS A 148 -3.36 -17.52 4.57
N GLY A 149 -2.19 -18.05 4.27
CA GLY A 149 -1.66 -19.24 4.93
C GLY A 149 -2.24 -20.57 4.44
N PHE A 150 -3.04 -20.55 3.39
CA PHE A 150 -3.62 -21.79 2.82
C PHE A 150 -2.69 -22.39 1.77
N SER A 151 -2.33 -23.66 1.95
CA SER A 151 -1.62 -24.44 0.93
C SER A 151 -2.55 -24.77 -0.25
N GLU A 152 -1.99 -25.15 -1.39
CA GLU A 152 -2.78 -25.61 -2.53
C GLU A 152 -3.72 -26.77 -2.17
N LEU A 153 -3.21 -27.71 -1.40
CA LEU A 153 -4.02 -28.86 -0.97
C LEU A 153 -5.18 -28.41 -0.09
N HIS A 154 -4.92 -27.53 0.86
CA HIS A 154 -5.95 -26.97 1.73
C HIS A 154 -6.98 -26.17 0.94
N GLN A 155 -6.55 -25.43 -0.08
CA GLN A 155 -7.44 -24.68 -0.96
C GLN A 155 -8.38 -25.62 -1.71
N LEU A 156 -7.88 -26.73 -2.24
CA LEU A 156 -8.68 -27.75 -2.91
C LEU A 156 -9.67 -28.40 -1.94
N ASP A 157 -9.23 -28.77 -0.75
CA ASP A 157 -10.09 -29.36 0.28
C ASP A 157 -11.22 -28.41 0.69
N THR A 158 -10.92 -27.12 0.81
CA THR A 158 -11.92 -26.11 1.14
C THR A 158 -12.93 -25.91 0.01
N PHE A 159 -12.46 -25.93 -1.24
CA PHE A 159 -13.31 -25.71 -2.40
C PHE A 159 -14.23 -26.90 -2.70
N TYR A 160 -13.68 -28.11 -2.56
CA TYR A 160 -14.44 -29.34 -2.76
C TYR A 160 -15.13 -29.78 -1.45
#